data_05d30231c7c7b978888c1f452b05490c
#
_entry.id   05d30231c7c7b978888c1f452b05490c
#
_cell.length_a   1.000
_cell.length_b   1.000
_cell.length_c   1.000
_cell.angle_alpha   90.00
_cell.angle_beta   90.00
_cell.angle_gamma   90.00
#
_symmetry.space_group_name_H-M   'P 1'
#
loop_
_entity.id
_entity.type
_entity.pdbx_description
1 polymer ?
#
loop_
_entity_poly.entity_id
_entity_poly.type
_entity_poly.pdbx_seq_one_letter_code
_entity_poly.pdbx_strand_id
1 'polypeptide(L)'
;MKKLLALLLALALTLSFTGCHGTLASGEDPAASSSYPVPDEFDTSRRYEVTFWAKNDTNMAQVNIYKQAIADFEALYPNITVNLRLYTDYGKIYNDVITNIPTDTTPNVCITYPDHIATYLTGANVVVPLDELIENPKYGLGGSKVAFDSPKKDEIVSEYLDECAFSGHIYALPFMRSTEACYVNKTMVESLGYELPEVLTWDFVWE
;
A
#
# COMPACT_ATOMS: atom_id res chain seq x y z
N MET A 1 17.92 -53.36 18.26
CA MET A 1 16.75 -52.50 18.34
C MET A 1 17.10 -51.02 18.61
N LYS A 2 17.86 -50.64 19.65
CA LYS A 2 18.21 -49.23 19.94
C LYS A 2 18.97 -48.53 18.84
N LYS A 3 19.91 -49.20 18.14
CA LYS A 3 20.67 -48.60 17.00
C LYS A 3 19.80 -48.40 15.75
N LEU A 4 18.83 -49.24 15.49
CA LEU A 4 17.91 -49.12 14.37
C LEU A 4 16.92 -47.95 14.60
N LEU A 5 16.44 -47.79 15.85
CA LEU A 5 15.58 -46.67 16.25
C LEU A 5 16.30 -45.32 16.12
N ALA A 6 17.60 -45.24 16.51
CA ALA A 6 18.39 -44.06 16.38
C ALA A 6 18.65 -43.67 14.89
N LEU A 7 18.82 -44.68 14.02
CA LEU A 7 19.01 -44.46 12.59
C LEU A 7 17.73 -43.94 11.93
N LEU A 8 16.57 -44.46 12.32
CA LEU A 8 15.25 -43.99 11.86
C LEU A 8 14.93 -42.59 12.34
N LEU A 9 15.32 -42.25 13.59
CA LEU A 9 15.14 -40.90 14.11
C LEU A 9 16.05 -39.87 13.40
N ALA A 10 17.31 -40.26 13.09
CA ALA A 10 18.24 -39.42 12.32
C ALA A 10 17.74 -39.21 10.89
N LEU A 11 17.18 -40.24 10.25
CA LEU A 11 16.61 -40.13 8.90
C LEU A 11 15.36 -39.27 8.87
N ALA A 12 14.50 -39.33 9.91
CA ALA A 12 13.33 -38.48 10.04
C ALA A 12 13.70 -37.01 10.26
N LEU A 13 14.78 -36.72 10.98
CA LEU A 13 15.28 -35.36 11.20
C LEU A 13 15.91 -34.76 9.91
N THR A 14 16.54 -35.56 9.08
CA THR A 14 17.09 -35.06 7.81
C THR A 14 16.02 -34.78 6.74
N LEU A 15 14.87 -35.49 6.80
CA LEU A 15 13.72 -35.24 5.92
C LEU A 15 12.94 -33.98 6.31
N SER A 16 13.09 -33.49 7.54
CA SER A 16 12.41 -32.27 8.01
C SER A 16 13.08 -30.98 7.56
N PHE A 17 14.29 -31.03 6.99
CA PHE A 17 15.03 -29.87 6.46
C PHE A 17 14.83 -29.59 4.97
N THR A 18 13.99 -30.38 4.29
CA THR A 18 13.56 -30.04 2.91
C THR A 18 12.32 -29.14 2.90
N GLY A 19 12.08 -28.42 3.99
CA GLY A 19 11.06 -27.39 4.09
C GLY A 19 11.53 -26.10 3.43
N CYS A 20 10.90 -25.73 2.35
CA CYS A 20 10.82 -24.38 1.79
C CYS A 20 12.17 -23.64 1.55
N HIS A 21 13.02 -24.15 0.68
CA HIS A 21 13.72 -23.25 -0.22
C HIS A 21 12.70 -22.80 -1.26
N GLY A 22 11.99 -21.72 -0.94
CA GLY A 22 11.43 -20.86 -1.95
C GLY A 22 12.63 -20.45 -2.81
N THR A 23 12.78 -21.06 -3.98
CA THR A 23 13.64 -20.55 -5.02
C THR A 23 13.18 -19.11 -5.22
N LEU A 24 14.04 -18.14 -4.88
CA LEU A 24 13.96 -16.80 -5.43
C LEU A 24 13.98 -17.03 -6.94
N ALA A 25 12.82 -17.01 -7.57
CA ALA A 25 12.69 -17.10 -9.00
C ALA A 25 13.41 -15.88 -9.55
N SER A 26 14.60 -16.11 -10.07
CA SER A 26 15.41 -15.08 -10.70
C SER A 26 14.65 -14.56 -11.91
N GLY A 27 14.12 -13.35 -11.82
CA GLY A 27 13.81 -12.53 -12.97
C GLY A 27 12.44 -12.72 -13.62
N GLU A 28 11.48 -13.42 -13.03
CA GLU A 28 10.10 -13.35 -13.49
C GLU A 28 9.40 -12.15 -12.79
N ASP A 29 8.80 -11.30 -13.61
CA ASP A 29 7.98 -10.20 -13.15
C ASP A 29 6.80 -10.77 -12.32
N PRO A 30 6.65 -10.43 -11.02
CA PRO A 30 5.54 -10.93 -10.21
C PRO A 30 4.17 -10.60 -10.81
N ALA A 31 4.07 -9.51 -11.56
CA ALA A 31 2.86 -9.12 -12.27
C ALA A 31 2.55 -10.00 -13.49
N ALA A 32 3.57 -10.61 -14.11
CA ALA A 32 3.39 -11.44 -15.30
C ALA A 32 2.73 -12.80 -15.00
N SER A 33 2.71 -13.24 -13.73
CA SER A 33 2.20 -14.56 -13.34
C SER A 33 0.75 -14.56 -12.86
N SER A 34 0.15 -13.40 -12.57
CA SER A 34 -1.21 -13.32 -12.04
C SER A 34 -2.06 -12.32 -12.82
N SER A 35 -3.09 -12.83 -13.48
CA SER A 35 -4.12 -11.99 -14.07
C SER A 35 -5.17 -11.68 -13.01
N TYR A 36 -5.44 -10.40 -12.78
CA TYR A 36 -6.56 -9.91 -11.95
C TYR A 36 -7.59 -9.23 -12.86
N PRO A 37 -8.35 -9.98 -13.67
CA PRO A 37 -9.26 -9.39 -14.63
C PRO A 37 -10.35 -8.61 -13.89
N VAL A 38 -10.60 -7.38 -14.36
CA VAL A 38 -11.72 -6.58 -13.89
C VAL A 38 -12.99 -7.17 -14.48
N PRO A 39 -13.99 -7.58 -13.68
CA PRO A 39 -15.21 -8.18 -14.20
C PRO A 39 -16.05 -7.14 -14.98
N ASP A 40 -16.81 -7.62 -15.97
CA ASP A 40 -17.73 -6.76 -16.72
C ASP A 40 -18.82 -6.15 -15.84
N GLU A 41 -19.30 -6.91 -14.86
CA GLU A 41 -20.24 -6.45 -13.85
C GLU A 41 -19.86 -7.01 -12.46
N PHE A 42 -19.99 -6.16 -11.46
CA PHE A 42 -19.77 -6.56 -10.07
C PHE A 42 -20.95 -7.40 -9.57
N ASP A 43 -20.65 -8.56 -8.98
CA ASP A 43 -21.69 -9.46 -8.44
C ASP A 43 -22.24 -8.93 -7.11
N THR A 44 -23.39 -8.30 -7.15
CA THR A 44 -24.09 -7.76 -5.98
C THR A 44 -24.89 -8.82 -5.21
N SER A 45 -25.02 -10.06 -5.72
CA SER A 45 -25.73 -11.14 -5.05
C SER A 45 -24.93 -11.77 -3.89
N ARG A 46 -23.61 -11.60 -3.91
CA ARG A 46 -22.70 -12.12 -2.90
C ARG A 46 -22.39 -11.06 -1.85
N ARG A 47 -22.10 -11.50 -0.63
CA ARG A 47 -21.56 -10.65 0.42
C ARG A 47 -20.04 -10.72 0.39
N TYR A 48 -19.41 -9.57 0.59
CA TYR A 48 -17.96 -9.43 0.63
C TYR A 48 -17.54 -8.74 1.93
N GLU A 49 -16.46 -9.19 2.51
CA GLU A 49 -15.78 -8.52 3.60
C GLU A 49 -14.44 -7.99 3.10
N VAL A 50 -14.19 -6.73 3.29
CA VAL A 50 -12.96 -6.04 2.91
C VAL A 50 -12.27 -5.57 4.17
N THR A 51 -11.01 -5.92 4.34
CA THR A 51 -10.18 -5.41 5.43
C THR A 51 -9.40 -4.19 4.96
N PHE A 52 -9.53 -3.08 5.68
CA PHE A 52 -8.80 -1.85 5.43
C PHE A 52 -7.91 -1.50 6.62
N TRP A 53 -6.59 -1.46 6.40
CA TRP A 53 -5.60 -1.09 7.42
C TRP A 53 -5.12 0.33 7.19
N ALA A 54 -5.35 1.20 8.17
CA ALA A 54 -5.03 2.61 8.08
C ALA A 54 -4.25 3.09 9.30
N LYS A 55 -3.44 4.12 9.12
CA LYS A 55 -2.79 4.81 10.23
C LYS A 55 -3.80 5.69 10.96
N ASN A 56 -3.76 5.62 12.27
CA ASN A 56 -4.46 6.54 13.16
C ASN A 56 -3.47 7.61 13.61
N ASP A 57 -3.63 8.84 13.12
CA ASP A 57 -2.97 9.95 13.76
C ASP A 57 -3.66 10.28 15.09
N THR A 58 -2.97 10.97 15.97
CA THR A 58 -3.53 11.47 17.25
C THR A 58 -4.75 12.36 17.03
N ASN A 59 -4.96 12.80 15.80
CA ASN A 59 -6.11 13.59 15.39
C ASN A 59 -7.31 12.70 15.08
N MET A 60 -8.33 12.73 15.97
CA MET A 60 -9.58 12.00 15.79
C MET A 60 -10.36 12.40 14.52
N ALA A 61 -10.08 13.57 13.94
CA ALA A 61 -10.74 14.01 12.72
C ALA A 61 -10.48 13.04 11.55
N GLN A 62 -9.23 12.56 11.40
CA GLN A 62 -8.89 11.60 10.36
C GLN A 62 -9.63 10.27 10.53
N VAL A 63 -9.71 9.75 11.76
CA VAL A 63 -10.47 8.53 12.07
C VAL A 63 -11.95 8.68 11.72
N ASN A 64 -12.52 9.84 12.02
CA ASN A 64 -13.92 10.11 11.70
C ASN A 64 -14.15 10.20 10.19
N ILE A 65 -13.20 10.75 9.44
CA ILE A 65 -13.24 10.78 7.97
C ILE A 65 -13.23 9.35 7.40
N TYR A 66 -12.36 8.46 7.87
CA TYR A 66 -12.37 7.07 7.44
C TYR A 66 -13.68 6.37 7.74
N LYS A 67 -14.22 6.53 8.94
CA LYS A 67 -15.49 5.92 9.35
C LYS A 67 -16.65 6.46 8.51
N GLN A 68 -16.68 7.76 8.23
CA GLN A 68 -17.71 8.35 7.38
C GLN A 68 -17.61 7.84 5.95
N ALA A 69 -16.40 7.83 5.37
CA ALA A 69 -16.19 7.30 4.02
C ALA A 69 -16.60 5.82 3.89
N ILE A 70 -16.32 5.01 4.91
CA ILE A 70 -16.75 3.61 4.96
C ILE A 70 -18.28 3.52 5.00
N ALA A 71 -18.94 4.30 5.85
CA ALA A 71 -20.39 4.30 5.96
C ALA A 71 -21.07 4.73 4.64
N ASP A 72 -20.52 5.74 3.97
CA ASP A 72 -21.00 6.21 2.67
C ASP A 72 -20.81 5.14 1.58
N PHE A 73 -19.65 4.45 1.60
CA PHE A 73 -19.36 3.35 0.69
C PHE A 73 -20.30 2.15 0.91
N GLU A 74 -20.50 1.71 2.15
CA GLU A 74 -21.40 0.60 2.49
C GLU A 74 -22.87 0.94 2.18
N ALA A 75 -23.26 2.21 2.26
CA ALA A 75 -24.59 2.65 1.84
C ALA A 75 -24.81 2.50 0.32
N LEU A 76 -23.75 2.70 -0.47
CA LEU A 76 -23.80 2.51 -1.93
C LEU A 76 -23.68 1.03 -2.33
N TYR A 77 -22.93 0.26 -1.56
CA TYR A 77 -22.64 -1.15 -1.80
C TYR A 77 -23.02 -2.01 -0.59
N PRO A 78 -24.33 -2.21 -0.31
CA PRO A 78 -24.79 -2.86 0.93
C PRO A 78 -24.44 -4.36 1.04
N ASN A 79 -23.88 -4.93 0.00
CA ASN A 79 -23.34 -6.28 -0.01
C ASN A 79 -21.84 -6.35 0.36
N ILE A 80 -21.18 -5.20 0.61
CA ILE A 80 -19.81 -5.12 1.07
C ILE A 80 -19.76 -4.58 2.50
N THR A 81 -18.96 -5.22 3.34
CA THR A 81 -18.65 -4.75 4.70
C THR A 81 -17.16 -4.42 4.77
N VAL A 82 -16.81 -3.24 5.27
CA VAL A 82 -15.42 -2.80 5.41
C VAL A 82 -14.97 -2.85 6.87
N ASN A 83 -14.05 -3.75 7.19
CA ASN A 83 -13.45 -3.91 8.49
C ASN A 83 -12.22 -3.01 8.63
N LEU A 84 -12.36 -1.86 9.27
CA LEU A 84 -11.28 -0.90 9.52
C LEU A 84 -10.42 -1.35 10.70
N ARG A 85 -9.11 -1.51 10.47
CA ARG A 85 -8.10 -1.67 11.51
C ARG A 85 -7.17 -0.45 11.53
N LEU A 86 -7.03 0.17 12.71
CA LEU A 86 -6.21 1.35 12.91
C LEU A 86 -4.88 0.99 13.57
N TYR A 87 -3.83 1.58 13.04
CA TYR A 87 -2.45 1.43 13.52
C TYR A 87 -1.88 2.77 13.99
N THR A 88 -0.96 2.74 14.92
CA THR A 88 -0.32 3.96 15.45
C THR A 88 0.75 4.53 14.52
N ASP A 89 1.34 3.71 13.67
CA ASP A 89 2.37 4.13 12.71
C ASP A 89 2.42 3.20 11.48
N TYR A 90 3.05 3.69 10.39
CA TYR A 90 3.18 2.95 9.13
C TYR A 90 4.12 1.74 9.24
N GLY A 91 5.13 1.79 10.13
CA GLY A 91 6.04 0.67 10.35
C GLY A 91 5.34 -0.55 10.94
N LYS A 92 4.29 -0.34 11.77
CA LYS A 92 3.47 -1.44 12.28
C LYS A 92 2.60 -2.05 11.18
N ILE A 93 2.02 -1.24 10.29
CA ILE A 93 1.31 -1.76 9.12
C ILE A 93 2.26 -2.60 8.28
N TYR A 94 3.45 -2.07 7.97
CA TYR A 94 4.50 -2.75 7.20
C TYR A 94 4.87 -4.11 7.78
N ASN A 95 5.19 -4.15 9.08
CA ASN A 95 5.58 -5.39 9.76
C ASN A 95 4.44 -6.41 9.79
N ASP A 96 3.21 -5.96 10.04
CA ASP A 96 2.05 -6.85 10.06
C ASP A 96 1.76 -7.39 8.65
N VAL A 97 1.86 -6.58 7.59
CA VAL A 97 1.70 -7.09 6.22
C VAL A 97 2.71 -8.18 5.94
N ILE A 98 4.02 -7.95 6.18
CA ILE A 98 5.07 -8.95 5.94
C ILE A 98 4.82 -10.22 6.74
N THR A 99 4.43 -10.09 7.99
CA THR A 99 4.17 -11.25 8.87
C THR A 99 2.97 -12.08 8.39
N ASN A 100 1.99 -11.44 7.75
CA ASN A 100 0.78 -12.09 7.29
C ASN A 100 0.90 -12.66 5.85
N ILE A 101 1.94 -12.31 5.07
CA ILE A 101 2.17 -12.88 3.74
C ILE A 101 2.22 -14.41 3.76
N PRO A 102 3.00 -15.08 4.63
CA PRO A 102 3.10 -16.54 4.63
C PRO A 102 1.81 -17.27 5.00
N THR A 103 0.87 -16.57 5.61
CA THR A 103 -0.41 -17.15 6.11
C THR A 103 -1.61 -16.76 5.25
N ASP A 104 -1.39 -15.99 4.17
CA ASP A 104 -2.45 -15.49 3.29
C ASP A 104 -3.55 -14.71 4.05
N THR A 105 -3.12 -13.90 5.04
CA THR A 105 -4.02 -13.09 5.88
C THR A 105 -3.69 -11.60 5.80
N THR A 106 -3.08 -11.18 4.70
CA THR A 106 -2.84 -9.77 4.39
C THR A 106 -4.15 -8.99 4.21
N PRO A 107 -4.17 -7.67 4.45
CA PRO A 107 -5.38 -6.88 4.23
C PRO A 107 -5.73 -6.80 2.73
N ASN A 108 -7.00 -6.57 2.42
CA ASN A 108 -7.41 -6.26 1.06
C ASN A 108 -6.93 -4.88 0.60
N VAL A 109 -6.91 -3.92 1.53
CA VAL A 109 -6.44 -2.55 1.29
C VAL A 109 -5.63 -2.08 2.50
N CYS A 110 -4.50 -1.44 2.28
CA CYS A 110 -3.77 -0.75 3.34
C CYS A 110 -3.17 0.58 2.86
N ILE A 111 -3.01 1.52 3.78
CA ILE A 111 -2.22 2.73 3.54
C ILE A 111 -0.76 2.39 3.85
N THR A 112 0.13 2.64 2.89
CA THR A 112 1.54 2.29 3.00
C THR A 112 2.43 3.31 2.29
N TYR A 113 3.75 3.21 2.46
CA TYR A 113 4.70 3.96 1.66
C TYR A 113 5.06 3.19 0.37
N PRO A 114 5.42 3.89 -0.72
CA PRO A 114 5.83 3.25 -1.97
C PRO A 114 7.01 2.27 -1.79
N ASP A 115 8.01 2.62 -1.01
CA ASP A 115 9.17 1.76 -0.73
C ASP A 115 8.81 0.45 0.01
N HIS A 116 7.74 0.46 0.82
CA HIS A 116 7.22 -0.75 1.44
C HIS A 116 6.64 -1.74 0.42
N ILE A 117 6.03 -1.23 -0.65
CA ILE A 117 5.46 -2.06 -1.73
C ILE A 117 6.55 -2.93 -2.37
N ALA A 118 7.75 -2.38 -2.58
CA ALA A 118 8.88 -3.14 -3.13
C ALA A 118 9.19 -4.40 -2.30
N THR A 119 9.06 -4.31 -0.97
CA THR A 119 9.22 -5.47 -0.10
C THR A 119 8.04 -6.44 -0.21
N TYR A 120 6.81 -5.95 -0.31
CA TYR A 120 5.64 -6.82 -0.46
C TYR A 120 5.67 -7.61 -1.77
N LEU A 121 6.21 -7.03 -2.83
CA LEU A 121 6.38 -7.67 -4.14
C LEU A 121 7.40 -8.82 -4.14
N THR A 122 8.16 -9.02 -3.07
CA THR A 122 9.00 -10.21 -2.91
C THR A 122 8.17 -11.48 -2.65
N GLY A 123 6.93 -11.34 -2.23
CA GLY A 123 5.96 -12.44 -2.10
C GLY A 123 5.16 -12.60 -3.40
N ALA A 124 4.95 -13.84 -3.83
CA ALA A 124 4.14 -14.11 -5.02
C ALA A 124 2.68 -13.72 -4.80
N ASN A 125 2.11 -12.94 -5.72
CA ASN A 125 0.69 -12.54 -5.74
C ASN A 125 0.20 -11.79 -4.49
N VAL A 126 1.07 -11.05 -3.82
CA VAL A 126 0.72 -10.31 -2.59
C VAL A 126 0.09 -8.97 -2.91
N VAL A 127 0.58 -8.28 -3.93
CA VAL A 127 0.07 -6.96 -4.35
C VAL A 127 -0.52 -7.06 -5.75
N VAL A 128 -1.73 -6.56 -5.91
CA VAL A 128 -2.44 -6.56 -7.19
C VAL A 128 -1.95 -5.40 -8.04
N PRO A 129 -1.52 -5.63 -9.30
CA PRO A 129 -1.28 -4.54 -10.24
C PRO A 129 -2.61 -3.86 -10.60
N LEU A 130 -2.60 -2.53 -10.60
CA LEU A 130 -3.82 -1.72 -10.75
C LEU A 130 -4.03 -1.20 -12.18
N ASP A 131 -3.13 -1.51 -13.11
CA ASP A 131 -3.13 -0.93 -14.47
C ASP A 131 -4.48 -1.14 -15.17
N GLU A 132 -4.97 -2.38 -15.24
CA GLU A 132 -6.25 -2.69 -15.88
C GLU A 132 -7.44 -2.05 -15.15
N LEU A 133 -7.39 -1.96 -13.83
CA LEU A 133 -8.43 -1.34 -13.03
C LEU A 133 -8.45 0.18 -13.24
N ILE A 134 -7.29 0.83 -13.23
CA ILE A 134 -7.18 2.29 -13.41
C ILE A 134 -7.77 2.72 -14.74
N GLU A 135 -7.50 1.98 -15.82
CA GLU A 135 -7.95 2.27 -17.17
C GLU A 135 -9.37 1.73 -17.46
N ASN A 136 -9.99 1.01 -16.52
CA ASN A 136 -11.31 0.42 -16.76
C ASN A 136 -12.38 1.51 -16.90
N PRO A 137 -13.15 1.54 -17.99
CA PRO A 137 -14.12 2.60 -18.24
C PRO A 137 -15.34 2.57 -17.31
N LYS A 138 -15.57 1.46 -16.61
CA LYS A 138 -16.70 1.34 -15.67
C LYS A 138 -16.27 1.57 -14.22
N TYR A 139 -15.18 0.94 -13.80
CA TYR A 139 -14.77 0.87 -12.39
C TYR A 139 -13.46 1.59 -12.12
N GLY A 140 -12.76 2.05 -13.16
CA GLY A 140 -11.52 2.77 -13.02
C GLY A 140 -11.68 4.24 -12.66
N LEU A 141 -10.58 4.97 -12.68
CA LEU A 141 -10.56 6.39 -12.37
C LEU A 141 -11.42 7.18 -13.40
N GLY A 142 -12.41 7.92 -12.90
CA GLY A 142 -13.41 8.59 -13.75
C GLY A 142 -14.39 7.65 -14.44
N GLY A 143 -14.45 6.39 -14.03
CA GLY A 143 -15.33 5.37 -14.63
C GLY A 143 -16.83 5.63 -14.39
N SER A 144 -17.66 5.17 -15.32
CA SER A 144 -19.10 5.44 -15.32
C SER A 144 -19.90 4.71 -14.23
N LYS A 145 -19.31 3.67 -13.62
CA LYS A 145 -19.92 2.87 -12.53
C LYS A 145 -19.41 3.24 -11.15
N VAL A 146 -18.43 4.13 -11.06
CA VAL A 146 -17.97 4.64 -9.78
C VAL A 146 -19.03 5.58 -9.21
N ALA A 147 -19.53 5.25 -8.02
CA ALA A 147 -20.63 6.00 -7.39
C ALA A 147 -20.17 7.31 -6.72
N PHE A 148 -18.86 7.46 -6.50
CA PHE A 148 -18.23 8.69 -6.03
C PHE A 148 -17.63 9.45 -7.22
N ASP A 149 -17.59 10.78 -7.11
CA ASP A 149 -16.88 11.62 -8.07
C ASP A 149 -15.37 11.44 -7.88
N SER A 150 -14.83 10.38 -8.47
CA SER A 150 -13.42 10.05 -8.38
C SER A 150 -12.61 10.89 -9.37
N PRO A 151 -11.36 11.26 -9.03
CA PRO A 151 -10.49 11.94 -9.96
C PRO A 151 -10.23 11.05 -11.19
N LYS A 152 -10.03 11.68 -12.35
CA LYS A 152 -9.49 11.00 -13.51
C LYS A 152 -7.98 10.82 -13.34
N LYS A 153 -7.39 9.91 -14.11
CA LYS A 153 -5.95 9.64 -14.03
C LYS A 153 -5.10 10.89 -14.30
N ASP A 154 -5.49 11.73 -15.23
CA ASP A 154 -4.82 12.98 -15.61
C ASP A 154 -4.98 14.11 -14.58
N GLU A 155 -5.89 13.97 -13.62
CA GLU A 155 -6.03 14.87 -12.47
C GLU A 155 -5.14 14.50 -11.29
N ILE A 156 -4.51 13.31 -11.33
CA ILE A 156 -3.51 12.88 -10.35
C ILE A 156 -2.14 13.40 -10.80
N VAL A 157 -1.38 13.97 -9.87
CA VAL A 157 -0.01 14.41 -10.14
C VAL A 157 0.82 13.20 -10.60
N SER A 158 1.34 13.26 -11.82
CA SER A 158 2.02 12.13 -12.49
C SER A 158 3.19 11.59 -11.68
N GLU A 159 4.00 12.48 -11.10
CA GLU A 159 5.16 12.12 -10.30
C GLU A 159 4.79 11.28 -9.08
N TYR A 160 3.62 11.51 -8.48
CA TYR A 160 3.13 10.72 -7.35
C TYR A 160 2.60 9.35 -7.78
N LEU A 161 2.06 9.27 -8.98
CA LEU A 161 1.62 8.00 -9.55
C LEU A 161 2.83 7.15 -9.96
N ASP A 162 3.86 7.79 -10.54
CA ASP A 162 5.10 7.12 -10.96
C ASP A 162 5.86 6.52 -9.75
N GLU A 163 5.81 7.16 -8.59
CA GLU A 163 6.37 6.59 -7.35
C GLU A 163 5.67 5.29 -6.90
N CYS A 164 4.45 5.05 -7.36
CA CYS A 164 3.69 3.84 -7.08
C CYS A 164 3.90 2.73 -8.12
N ALA A 165 4.79 2.97 -9.11
CA ALA A 165 5.07 2.04 -10.18
C ALA A 165 6.37 1.25 -9.91
N PHE A 166 6.31 -0.06 -10.15
CA PHE A 166 7.45 -0.99 -10.06
C PHE A 166 7.44 -1.90 -11.28
N SER A 167 8.58 -2.08 -11.91
CA SER A 167 8.71 -2.91 -13.13
C SER A 167 7.72 -2.56 -14.24
N GLY A 168 7.29 -1.29 -14.33
CA GLY A 168 6.35 -0.83 -15.34
C GLY A 168 4.87 -1.00 -15.01
N HIS A 169 4.53 -1.49 -13.81
CA HIS A 169 3.15 -1.66 -13.32
C HIS A 169 2.86 -0.78 -12.12
N ILE A 170 1.64 -0.26 -12.03
CA ILE A 170 1.15 0.57 -10.92
C ILE A 170 0.55 -0.35 -9.85
N TYR A 171 1.05 -0.28 -8.62
CA TYR A 171 0.60 -1.13 -7.49
C TYR A 171 -0.13 -0.38 -6.39
N ALA A 172 -0.18 0.95 -6.45
CA ALA A 172 -0.91 1.77 -5.49
C ALA A 172 -1.42 3.06 -6.14
N LEU A 173 -2.34 3.72 -5.45
CA LEU A 173 -2.75 5.08 -5.78
C LEU A 173 -2.21 6.04 -4.72
N PRO A 174 -1.74 7.23 -5.11
CA PRO A 174 -1.33 8.25 -4.16
C PRO A 174 -2.56 8.72 -3.34
N PHE A 175 -2.44 8.66 -2.01
CA PHE A 175 -3.53 9.03 -1.11
C PHE A 175 -3.22 10.31 -0.33
N MET A 176 -2.08 10.35 0.35
CA MET A 176 -1.60 11.51 1.10
C MET A 176 -0.12 11.70 0.82
N ARG A 177 0.27 12.93 0.50
CA ARG A 177 1.67 13.30 0.31
C ARG A 177 1.99 14.47 1.23
N SER A 178 3.12 14.41 1.89
CA SER A 178 3.68 15.49 2.67
C SER A 178 5.01 15.92 2.06
N THR A 179 5.34 17.19 2.25
CA THR A 179 6.64 17.73 1.88
C THR A 179 7.20 18.52 3.05
N GLU A 180 8.50 18.60 3.11
CA GLU A 180 9.20 19.49 4.02
C GLU A 180 9.29 20.88 3.38
N ALA A 181 9.07 21.91 4.19
CA ALA A 181 9.20 23.29 3.78
C ALA A 181 9.95 24.09 4.84
N CYS A 182 10.89 24.91 4.41
CA CYS A 182 11.58 25.84 5.28
C CYS A 182 10.76 27.14 5.40
N TYR A 183 10.28 27.43 6.61
CA TYR A 183 9.62 28.68 6.93
C TYR A 183 10.64 29.67 7.50
N VAL A 184 10.81 30.81 6.84
CA VAL A 184 11.73 31.86 7.27
C VAL A 184 10.96 33.03 7.81
N ASN A 185 11.30 33.45 9.05
CA ASN A 185 10.79 34.70 9.60
C ASN A 185 11.60 35.86 9.01
N LYS A 186 11.10 36.39 7.89
CA LYS A 186 11.77 37.49 7.15
C LYS A 186 12.09 38.70 8.03
N THR A 187 11.12 39.16 8.84
CA THR A 187 11.30 40.32 9.72
C THR A 187 12.44 40.10 10.72
N MET A 188 12.55 38.88 11.25
CA MET A 188 13.64 38.55 12.19
C MET A 188 14.99 38.55 11.50
N VAL A 189 15.11 37.91 10.34
CA VAL A 189 16.35 37.85 9.56
C VAL A 189 16.84 39.27 9.21
N GLU A 190 15.95 40.10 8.71
CA GLU A 190 16.26 41.51 8.38
C GLU A 190 16.65 42.33 9.62
N SER A 191 16.00 42.07 10.78
CA SER A 191 16.36 42.76 12.04
C SER A 191 17.73 42.38 12.57
N LEU A 192 18.26 41.23 12.17
CA LEU A 192 19.60 40.76 12.49
C LEU A 192 20.66 41.28 11.50
N GLY A 193 20.25 42.04 10.48
CA GLY A 193 21.14 42.65 9.49
C GLY A 193 21.43 41.80 8.27
N TYR A 194 20.73 40.68 8.09
CA TYR A 194 20.85 39.84 6.90
C TYR A 194 19.84 40.27 5.84
N GLU A 195 20.23 40.16 4.60
CA GLU A 195 19.36 40.37 3.44
C GLU A 195 19.00 38.99 2.87
N LEU A 196 17.69 38.66 2.87
CA LEU A 196 17.21 37.37 2.34
C LEU A 196 17.44 37.31 0.81
N PRO A 197 18.15 36.28 0.32
CA PRO A 197 18.31 36.07 -1.10
C PRO A 197 17.01 35.67 -1.76
N GLU A 198 16.86 35.90 -3.06
CA GLU A 198 15.70 35.43 -3.84
C GLU A 198 15.56 33.90 -3.81
N VAL A 199 16.69 33.19 -3.80
CA VAL A 199 16.76 31.74 -3.65
C VAL A 199 17.55 31.41 -2.39
N LEU A 200 16.88 30.80 -1.43
CA LEU A 200 17.51 30.37 -0.17
C LEU A 200 18.44 29.18 -0.45
N THR A 201 19.70 29.31 -0.02
CA THR A 201 20.70 28.24 -0.11
C THR A 201 21.11 27.76 1.28
N TRP A 202 21.66 26.55 1.35
CA TRP A 202 22.20 26.05 2.61
C TRP A 202 23.37 26.87 3.14
N ASP A 203 24.19 27.45 2.25
CA ASP A 203 25.30 28.33 2.65
C ASP A 203 24.77 29.53 3.41
N PHE A 204 23.71 30.16 2.91
CA PHE A 204 23.07 31.28 3.60
C PHE A 204 22.43 30.86 4.95
N VAL A 205 21.87 29.65 5.04
CA VAL A 205 21.25 29.15 6.28
C VAL A 205 22.29 28.88 7.36
N TRP A 206 23.53 28.55 6.99
CA TRP A 206 24.62 28.26 7.94
C TRP A 206 25.46 29.47 8.31
N GLU A 207 25.28 30.61 7.68
CA GLU A 207 25.97 31.86 7.98
C GLU A 207 25.39 32.54 9.23
#